data_75707d8c55c33d5929d0fd517000ba40
#
_entry.id   75707d8c55c33d5929d0fd517000ba40
#
_cell.length_a   1.000
_cell.length_b   1.000
_cell.length_c   1.000
_cell.angle_alpha   90.00
_cell.angle_beta   90.00
_cell.angle_gamma   90.00
#
_symmetry.space_group_name_H-M   'P 1'
#
loop_
_entity.id
_entity.type
_entity.pdbx_description
1 polymer ?
#
loop_
_entity_poly.entity_id
_entity_poly.type
_entity_poly.pdbx_seq_one_letter_code
_entity_poly.pdbx_strand_id
1 'polypeptide(L)'
;VSTGATLAMNGLREVEAIYTSTAVMIGRKNMGSEEKENILSRLELRIDAVMRASSYKYVLFNLPEEHLDQVARIVGGMKSPTVTRLMETGWVSVQTVVAEDTFWDVFEQLKALGAQGILVTPIEKMTE
;
A
#
# COMPACT_ATOMS: atom_id res chain seq x y z
N VAL A 1 13.38 -6.57 20.66
CA VAL A 1 13.64 -5.52 19.66
C VAL A 1 12.36 -5.30 18.87
N SER A 2 11.80 -4.11 18.93
CA SER A 2 10.47 -3.87 18.33
C SER A 2 10.51 -3.70 16.80
N THR A 3 11.59 -3.20 16.22
CA THR A 3 11.65 -2.87 14.79
C THR A 3 12.87 -3.46 14.05
N GLY A 4 13.79 -4.13 14.73
CA GLY A 4 15.03 -4.60 14.10
C GLY A 4 16.03 -3.49 13.71
N ALA A 5 15.61 -2.23 13.64
CA ALA A 5 16.45 -1.11 13.23
C ALA A 5 17.70 -0.96 14.11
N THR A 6 17.57 -1.12 15.42
CA THR A 6 18.69 -1.07 16.36
C THR A 6 19.71 -2.19 16.12
N LEU A 7 19.27 -3.37 15.69
CA LEU A 7 20.16 -4.47 15.34
C LEU A 7 21.00 -4.10 14.12
N ALA A 8 20.36 -3.63 13.06
CA ALA A 8 21.02 -3.24 11.82
C ALA A 8 22.03 -2.10 12.04
N MET A 9 21.66 -1.07 12.82
CA MET A 9 22.54 0.06 13.14
C MET A 9 23.80 -0.34 13.93
N ASN A 10 23.75 -1.42 14.69
CA ASN A 10 24.88 -1.93 15.48
C ASN A 10 25.59 -3.14 14.82
N GLY A 11 25.32 -3.43 13.55
CA GLY A 11 25.93 -4.54 12.83
C GLY A 11 25.58 -5.93 13.39
N LEU A 12 24.46 -6.02 14.11
CA LEU A 12 23.96 -7.27 14.68
C LEU A 12 22.97 -7.92 13.72
N ARG A 13 22.89 -9.24 13.75
CA ARG A 13 21.89 -10.02 13.01
C ARG A 13 20.97 -10.75 13.97
N GLU A 14 19.74 -10.92 13.57
CA GLU A 14 18.83 -11.84 14.23
C GLU A 14 19.32 -13.28 14.02
N VAL A 15 19.36 -14.06 15.09
CA VAL A 15 19.71 -15.48 15.05
C VAL A 15 18.44 -16.33 15.01
N GLU A 16 17.48 -16.00 15.89
CA GLU A 16 16.20 -16.67 16.02
C GLU A 16 15.19 -15.76 16.73
N ALA A 17 13.93 -15.76 16.27
CA ALA A 17 12.83 -15.08 16.95
C ALA A 17 12.26 -15.99 18.05
N ILE A 18 12.52 -15.66 19.30
CA ILE A 18 12.07 -16.43 20.45
C ILE A 18 10.58 -16.13 20.79
N TYR A 19 10.14 -14.89 20.50
CA TYR A 19 8.83 -14.40 20.85
C TYR A 19 8.38 -13.29 19.92
N THR A 20 7.11 -13.33 19.50
CA THR A 20 6.46 -12.25 18.75
C THR A 20 5.32 -11.66 19.56
N SER A 21 5.14 -10.34 19.51
CA SER A 21 4.10 -9.62 20.24
C SER A 21 3.28 -8.79 19.27
N THR A 22 1.96 -8.84 19.44
CA THR A 22 1.01 -8.01 18.70
C THR A 22 0.23 -7.12 19.66
N ALA A 23 0.00 -5.87 19.26
CA ALA A 23 -0.92 -4.99 19.97
C ALA A 23 -2.36 -5.40 19.63
N VAL A 24 -3.22 -5.47 20.64
CA VAL A 24 -4.64 -5.76 20.47
C VAL A 24 -5.47 -4.70 21.18
N MET A 25 -6.57 -4.30 20.55
CA MET A 25 -7.56 -3.46 21.20
C MET A 25 -8.50 -4.35 22.02
N ILE A 26 -8.68 -3.99 23.28
CA ILE A 26 -9.58 -4.72 24.18
C ILE A 26 -10.72 -3.82 24.63
N GLY A 27 -11.90 -4.38 24.72
CA GLY A 27 -13.10 -3.68 25.15
C GLY A 27 -14.01 -4.57 25.98
N ARG A 28 -15.03 -3.97 26.55
CA ARG A 28 -16.10 -4.70 27.25
C ARG A 28 -16.87 -5.55 26.25
N LYS A 29 -17.23 -6.79 26.59
CA LYS A 29 -18.04 -7.69 25.76
C LYS A 29 -19.41 -7.11 25.41
N ASN A 30 -19.97 -6.27 26.30
CA ASN A 30 -21.20 -5.51 26.06
C ASN A 30 -20.95 -4.06 26.44
N MET A 31 -21.03 -3.15 25.48
CA MET A 31 -20.77 -1.72 25.67
C MET A 31 -21.91 -0.99 26.40
N GLY A 32 -23.06 -1.63 26.54
CA GLY A 32 -24.20 -1.13 27.32
C GLY A 32 -25.03 -0.03 26.65
N SER A 33 -24.66 0.42 25.45
CA SER A 33 -25.48 1.31 24.62
C SER A 33 -25.03 1.28 23.17
N GLU A 34 -25.98 1.45 22.25
CA GLU A 34 -25.77 1.55 20.80
C GLU A 34 -24.82 2.70 20.43
N GLU A 35 -24.91 3.82 21.15
CA GLU A 35 -24.02 4.96 20.92
C GLU A 35 -22.54 4.59 21.14
N LYS A 36 -22.22 3.82 22.19
CA LYS A 36 -20.85 3.38 22.46
C LYS A 36 -20.36 2.37 21.43
N GLU A 37 -21.23 1.48 20.98
CA GLU A 37 -20.92 0.53 19.89
C GLU A 37 -20.62 1.26 18.59
N ASN A 38 -21.40 2.30 18.26
CA ASN A 38 -21.16 3.15 17.10
C ASN A 38 -19.82 3.92 17.20
N ILE A 39 -19.47 4.43 18.37
CA ILE A 39 -18.19 5.10 18.60
C ILE A 39 -17.03 4.10 18.39
N LEU A 40 -17.14 2.90 18.96
CA LEU A 40 -16.14 1.85 18.81
C LEU A 40 -15.94 1.48 17.34
N SER A 41 -17.01 1.19 16.62
CA SER A 41 -16.95 0.84 15.19
C SER A 41 -16.29 1.93 14.34
N ARG A 42 -16.57 3.20 14.65
CA ARG A 42 -15.90 4.34 13.97
C ARG A 42 -14.41 4.41 14.30
N LEU A 43 -14.02 4.08 15.53
CA LEU A 43 -12.62 4.05 15.93
C LEU A 43 -11.89 2.91 15.22
N GLU A 44 -12.46 1.71 15.20
CA GLU A 44 -11.94 0.55 14.48
C GLU A 44 -11.72 0.86 13.01
N LEU A 45 -12.76 1.39 12.32
CA LEU A 45 -12.65 1.79 10.92
C LEU A 45 -11.49 2.77 10.67
N ARG A 46 -11.27 3.73 11.56
CA ARG A 46 -10.18 4.71 11.40
C ARG A 46 -8.81 4.10 11.61
N ILE A 47 -8.67 3.21 12.59
CA ILE A 47 -7.42 2.47 12.85
C ILE A 47 -7.10 1.59 11.65
N ASP A 48 -8.06 0.79 11.19
CA ASP A 48 -7.91 -0.09 10.03
C ASP A 48 -7.53 0.68 8.77
N ALA A 49 -8.15 1.85 8.54
CA ALA A 49 -7.84 2.69 7.39
C ALA A 49 -6.38 3.17 7.39
N VAL A 50 -5.83 3.52 8.56
CA VAL A 50 -4.42 3.93 8.70
C VAL A 50 -3.48 2.72 8.58
N MET A 51 -3.81 1.62 9.24
CA MET A 51 -3.01 0.39 9.20
C MET A 51 -2.93 -0.17 7.78
N ARG A 52 -4.05 -0.20 7.07
CA ARG A 52 -4.10 -0.63 5.67
C ARG A 52 -3.31 0.29 4.76
N ALA A 53 -3.45 1.61 4.92
CA ALA A 53 -2.73 2.59 4.12
C ALA A 53 -1.21 2.44 4.20
N SER A 54 -0.68 2.04 5.35
CA SER A 54 0.77 1.86 5.55
C SER A 54 1.37 0.73 4.70
N SER A 55 0.55 -0.23 4.27
CA SER A 55 0.97 -1.38 3.46
C SER A 55 0.90 -1.12 1.95
N TYR A 56 0.51 0.09 1.53
CA TYR A 56 0.32 0.41 0.12
C TYR A 56 0.92 1.77 -0.24
N LYS A 57 1.23 1.93 -1.53
CA LYS A 57 1.64 3.20 -2.14
C LYS A 57 0.72 3.56 -3.30
N TYR A 58 0.46 4.83 -3.45
CA TYR A 58 -0.16 5.36 -4.66
C TYR A 58 0.93 5.65 -5.68
N VAL A 59 0.80 5.07 -6.86
CA VAL A 59 1.80 5.17 -7.93
C VAL A 59 1.16 5.78 -9.16
N LEU A 60 1.82 6.80 -9.71
CA LEU A 60 1.48 7.43 -10.98
C LEU A 60 2.67 7.30 -11.91
N PHE A 61 2.45 6.96 -13.17
CA PHE A 61 3.50 6.89 -14.20
C PHE A 61 2.91 7.06 -15.59
N ASN A 62 3.76 7.42 -16.53
CA ASN A 62 3.41 7.54 -17.95
C ASN A 62 4.04 6.38 -18.72
N LEU A 63 3.32 5.83 -19.71
CA LEU A 63 3.87 4.80 -20.59
C LEU A 63 3.20 4.82 -21.96
N PRO A 64 3.81 4.16 -22.99
CA PRO A 64 3.15 3.96 -24.28
C PRO A 64 1.85 3.16 -24.13
N GLU A 65 0.77 3.62 -24.80
CA GLU A 65 -0.57 3.01 -24.72
C GLU A 65 -0.58 1.52 -25.12
N GLU A 66 0.31 1.11 -26.01
CA GLU A 66 0.46 -0.28 -26.47
C GLU A 66 0.83 -1.28 -25.37
N HIS A 67 1.38 -0.80 -24.24
CA HIS A 67 1.78 -1.64 -23.10
C HIS A 67 0.73 -1.74 -21.97
N LEU A 68 -0.43 -1.10 -22.13
CA LEU A 68 -1.48 -1.09 -21.10
C LEU A 68 -1.91 -2.48 -20.63
N ASP A 69 -2.09 -3.41 -21.56
CA ASP A 69 -2.50 -4.78 -21.22
C ASP A 69 -1.47 -5.53 -20.37
N GLN A 70 -0.18 -5.21 -20.58
CA GLN A 70 0.91 -5.79 -19.80
C GLN A 70 0.94 -5.17 -18.40
N VAL A 71 0.78 -3.86 -18.31
CA VAL A 71 0.69 -3.15 -17.03
C VAL A 71 -0.47 -3.66 -16.18
N ALA A 72 -1.65 -3.87 -16.76
CA ALA A 72 -2.80 -4.40 -16.03
C ALA A 72 -2.55 -5.76 -15.37
N ARG A 73 -1.60 -6.55 -15.90
CA ARG A 73 -1.18 -7.85 -15.31
C ARG A 73 -0.14 -7.69 -14.22
N ILE A 74 0.69 -6.65 -14.30
CA ILE A 74 1.78 -6.37 -13.35
C ILE A 74 1.23 -5.69 -12.11
N VAL A 75 0.45 -4.63 -12.30
CA VAL A 75 -0.13 -3.83 -11.21
C VAL A 75 -1.45 -4.43 -10.74
N GLY A 76 -1.48 -5.62 -10.23
CA GLY A 76 -2.67 -6.30 -9.71
C GLY A 76 -3.42 -5.52 -8.61
N GLY A 77 -3.75 -4.26 -8.88
CA GLY A 77 -4.35 -3.32 -7.92
C GLY A 77 -5.81 -3.63 -7.58
N MET A 78 -6.40 -2.80 -6.74
CA MET A 78 -7.70 -3.01 -6.04
C MET A 78 -8.93 -3.25 -6.93
N LYS A 79 -8.92 -2.92 -8.20
CA LYS A 79 -9.91 -3.31 -9.24
C LYS A 79 -9.23 -3.25 -10.61
N SER A 80 -8.85 -2.06 -11.02
CA SER A 80 -8.09 -1.79 -12.24
C SER A 80 -7.41 -0.42 -12.09
N PRO A 81 -6.27 -0.20 -12.76
CA PRO A 81 -5.65 1.11 -12.78
C PRO A 81 -6.55 2.14 -13.47
N THR A 82 -6.43 3.40 -13.05
CA THR A 82 -7.03 4.53 -13.76
C THR A 82 -6.10 4.95 -14.88
N VAL A 83 -6.62 5.10 -16.09
CA VAL A 83 -5.85 5.47 -17.28
C VAL A 83 -6.35 6.79 -17.83
N THR A 84 -5.42 7.73 -18.09
CA THR A 84 -5.73 9.03 -18.67
C THR A 84 -4.82 9.25 -19.89
N ARG A 85 -5.37 9.63 -21.04
CA ARG A 85 -4.57 9.96 -22.22
C ARG A 85 -3.78 11.24 -22.01
N LEU A 86 -2.53 11.23 -22.43
CA LEU A 86 -1.70 12.41 -22.44
C LEU A 86 -1.94 13.24 -23.71
N MET A 87 -1.46 14.48 -23.72
CA MET A 87 -1.43 15.31 -24.94
C MET A 87 -0.53 14.71 -26.01
N GLU A 88 0.49 13.99 -25.61
CA GLU A 88 1.35 13.24 -26.52
C GLU A 88 0.62 12.00 -27.03
N THR A 89 0.46 11.90 -28.34
CA THR A 89 -0.25 10.80 -29.00
C THR A 89 0.45 9.46 -28.72
N GLY A 90 -0.32 8.44 -28.36
CA GLY A 90 0.20 7.10 -28.05
C GLY A 90 0.77 6.96 -26.65
N TRP A 91 0.63 7.98 -25.80
CA TRP A 91 1.04 7.93 -24.39
C TRP A 91 -0.15 8.09 -23.44
N VAL A 92 -0.07 7.39 -22.33
CA VAL A 92 -1.06 7.44 -21.23
C VAL A 92 -0.40 7.64 -19.89
N SER A 93 -1.11 8.27 -18.99
CA SER A 93 -0.80 8.30 -17.56
C SER A 93 -1.64 7.25 -16.85
N VAL A 94 -0.99 6.44 -16.05
CA VAL A 94 -1.62 5.37 -15.26
C VAL A 94 -1.48 5.71 -13.78
N GLN A 95 -2.58 5.52 -13.06
CA GLN A 95 -2.65 5.73 -11.61
C GLN A 95 -3.14 4.44 -10.98
N THR A 96 -2.43 3.97 -9.97
CA THR A 96 -2.75 2.71 -9.30
C THR A 96 -2.27 2.70 -7.85
N VAL A 97 -2.69 1.68 -7.12
CA VAL A 97 -2.21 1.39 -5.77
C VAL A 97 -1.42 0.09 -5.82
N VAL A 98 -0.21 0.10 -5.30
CA VAL A 98 0.71 -1.04 -5.26
C VAL A 98 1.03 -1.37 -3.81
N ALA A 99 1.12 -2.65 -3.48
CA ALA A 99 1.55 -3.09 -2.17
C ALA A 99 3.04 -2.75 -1.95
N GLU A 100 3.37 -2.33 -0.74
CA GLU A 100 4.73 -1.88 -0.39
C GLU A 100 5.77 -2.97 -0.54
N ASP A 101 5.42 -4.20 -0.18
CA ASP A 101 6.32 -5.37 -0.22
C ASP A 101 6.69 -5.82 -1.63
N THR A 102 5.81 -5.57 -2.62
CA THR A 102 6.03 -5.92 -4.03
C THR A 102 6.42 -4.73 -4.89
N PHE A 103 6.52 -3.53 -4.29
CA PHE A 103 6.71 -2.28 -5.04
C PHE A 103 7.94 -2.29 -5.95
N TRP A 104 9.09 -2.76 -5.46
CA TRP A 104 10.32 -2.74 -6.25
C TRP A 104 10.29 -3.70 -7.44
N ASP A 105 9.66 -4.87 -7.28
CA ASP A 105 9.47 -5.83 -8.38
C ASP A 105 8.56 -5.26 -9.47
N VAL A 106 7.49 -4.58 -9.05
CA VAL A 106 6.57 -3.87 -9.96
C VAL A 106 7.29 -2.72 -10.65
N PHE A 107 8.09 -1.92 -9.91
CA PHE A 107 8.84 -0.80 -10.44
C PHE A 107 9.81 -1.21 -11.56
N GLU A 108 10.57 -2.29 -11.36
CA GLU A 108 11.50 -2.81 -12.35
C GLU A 108 10.77 -3.26 -13.63
N GLN A 109 9.65 -3.96 -13.48
CA GLN A 109 8.83 -4.39 -14.61
C GLN A 109 8.24 -3.19 -15.38
N LEU A 110 7.75 -2.17 -14.69
CA LEU A 110 7.25 -0.94 -15.32
C LEU A 110 8.36 -0.22 -16.09
N LYS A 111 9.56 -0.14 -15.53
CA LYS A 111 10.73 0.44 -16.22
C LYS A 111 11.10 -0.34 -17.47
N ALA A 112 11.04 -1.66 -17.44
CA ALA A 112 11.30 -2.51 -18.61
C ALA A 112 10.28 -2.30 -19.74
N LEU A 113 9.03 -1.93 -19.41
CA LEU A 113 7.99 -1.55 -20.36
C LEU A 113 8.10 -0.10 -20.87
N GLY A 114 9.14 0.64 -20.48
CA GLY A 114 9.34 2.02 -20.91
C GLY A 114 8.57 3.05 -20.09
N ALA A 115 8.09 2.70 -18.89
CA ALA A 115 7.43 3.66 -18.02
C ALA A 115 8.37 4.80 -17.63
N GLN A 116 7.84 6.03 -17.65
CA GLN A 116 8.55 7.27 -17.34
C GLN A 116 7.78 8.08 -16.30
N GLY A 117 8.47 9.00 -15.63
CA GLY A 117 7.85 9.90 -14.67
C GLY A 117 7.15 9.15 -13.52
N ILE A 118 7.73 8.05 -13.04
CA ILE A 118 7.12 7.25 -11.97
C ILE A 118 7.18 8.05 -10.67
N LEU A 119 6.02 8.41 -10.16
CA LEU A 119 5.82 9.12 -8.90
C LEU A 119 5.18 8.17 -7.89
N VAL A 120 5.71 8.19 -6.68
CA VAL A 120 5.24 7.34 -5.57
C VAL A 120 4.91 8.22 -4.39
N THR A 121 3.69 8.11 -3.89
CA THR A 121 3.24 8.86 -2.72
C THR A 121 2.71 7.92 -1.63
N PRO A 122 2.97 8.22 -0.35
CA PRO A 122 2.36 7.50 0.73
C PRO A 122 0.84 7.74 0.75
N ILE A 123 0.10 6.72 1.18
CA ILE A 123 -1.33 6.83 1.43
C ILE A 123 -1.52 7.01 2.93
N GLU A 124 -2.21 8.08 3.33
CA GLU A 124 -2.45 8.33 4.75
C GLU A 124 -3.58 7.47 5.34
N LYS A 125 -4.62 7.23 4.55
CA LYS A 125 -5.82 6.47 4.94
C LYS A 125 -6.38 5.75 3.74
N MET A 126 -6.76 4.50 3.91
CA MET A 126 -7.34 3.67 2.84
C MET A 126 -8.46 2.80 3.39
N THR A 127 -9.62 2.88 2.75
CA THR A 127 -10.77 1.99 3.01
C THR A 127 -11.14 1.24 1.74
N GLU A 128 -11.73 0.07 1.88
CA GLU A 128 -12.40 -0.64 0.77
C GLU A 128 -13.80 -0.09 0.54
#